data_3e8133498a038668779cb6e13253b735
#
_entry.id   3e8133498a038668779cb6e13253b735
#
_cell.length_a   1.000
_cell.length_b   1.000
_cell.length_c   1.000
_cell.angle_alpha   90.00
_cell.angle_beta   90.00
_cell.angle_gamma   90.00
#
_symmetry.space_group_name_H-M   'P 1'
#
loop_
_entity.id
_entity.type
_entity.pdbx_description
1 polymer ?
#
loop_
_entity_poly.entity_id
_entity_poly.type
_entity_poly.pdbx_seq_one_letter_code
_entity_poly.pdbx_strand_id
1 'polypeptide(L)'
;MGIIGILVQWLSGHVGKESAFLVYLIGAFISGFTMCILNCVVNPMLNLLGGGGNKGNQLIQIGGVFNSTAAVAVYIIMGALIGDAAKAHIADATPALMIALAIFIIGFIVIFFTKIEEPEQAPVDTTLIKGAMKYRHFVLGIIAIFLYMGVEVGTPTVSYTHLTLPTTPYV
;
A
#
# COMPACT_ATOMS: atom_id res chain seq x y z
N MET A 1 -8.11 8.90 5.48
CA MET A 1 -6.69 9.22 5.15
C MET A 1 -6.33 8.83 3.71
N GLY A 2 -6.60 7.61 3.21
CA GLY A 2 -6.26 7.22 1.84
C GLY A 2 -6.82 8.15 0.75
N ILE A 3 -8.08 8.53 0.86
CA ILE A 3 -8.72 9.50 -0.05
C ILE A 3 -7.95 10.83 -0.07
N ILE A 4 -7.55 11.32 1.10
CA ILE A 4 -6.77 12.57 1.22
C ILE A 4 -5.41 12.42 0.54
N GLY A 5 -4.73 11.29 0.74
CA GLY A 5 -3.44 11.02 0.10
C GLY A 5 -3.53 11.03 -1.42
N ILE A 6 -4.55 10.38 -1.99
CA ILE A 6 -4.79 10.36 -3.44
C ILE A 6 -5.15 11.75 -3.98
N LEU A 7 -5.98 12.52 -3.25
CA LEU A 7 -6.32 13.88 -3.64
C LEU A 7 -5.09 14.80 -3.64
N VAL A 8 -4.19 14.67 -2.68
CA VAL A 8 -2.92 15.42 -2.65
C VAL A 8 -2.02 15.01 -3.82
N GLN A 9 -1.95 13.72 -4.15
CA GLN A 9 -1.22 13.25 -5.33
C GLN A 9 -1.81 13.81 -6.63
N TRP A 10 -3.12 13.81 -6.75
CA TRP A 10 -3.80 14.39 -7.91
C TRP A 10 -3.57 15.92 -8.01
N LEU A 11 -3.65 16.64 -6.89
CA LEU A 11 -3.39 18.07 -6.83
C LEU A 11 -1.96 18.41 -7.27
N SER A 12 -0.99 17.53 -7.05
CA SER A 12 0.39 17.74 -7.45
C SER A 12 0.55 17.96 -8.96
N GLY A 13 -0.33 17.36 -9.78
CA GLY A 13 -0.36 17.57 -11.23
C GLY A 13 -0.79 18.99 -11.66
N HIS A 14 -1.38 19.78 -10.75
CA HIS A 14 -1.87 21.14 -10.99
C HIS A 14 -0.97 22.21 -10.37
N VAL A 15 0.04 21.80 -9.60
CA VAL A 15 1.02 22.70 -8.95
C VAL A 15 2.21 22.93 -9.88
N GLY A 16 2.88 24.07 -9.75
CA GLY A 16 4.06 24.42 -10.56
C GLY A 16 5.17 23.35 -10.50
N LYS A 17 5.88 23.17 -11.60
CA LYS A 17 6.83 22.06 -11.83
C LYS A 17 7.86 21.83 -10.72
N GLU A 18 8.31 22.89 -10.05
CA GLU A 18 9.31 22.77 -8.96
C GLU A 18 8.75 22.14 -7.68
N SER A 19 7.47 22.38 -7.37
CA SER A 19 6.83 21.88 -6.15
C SER A 19 6.01 20.60 -6.38
N ALA A 20 5.70 20.25 -7.63
CA ALA A 20 4.85 19.11 -7.98
C ALA A 20 5.38 17.78 -7.40
N PHE A 21 6.68 17.57 -7.48
CA PHE A 21 7.32 16.35 -6.95
C PHE A 21 7.19 16.25 -5.42
N LEU A 22 7.41 17.36 -4.71
CA LEU A 22 7.30 17.38 -3.24
C LEU A 22 5.85 17.11 -2.79
N VAL A 23 4.88 17.76 -3.45
CA VAL A 23 3.45 17.56 -3.14
C VAL A 23 3.04 16.11 -3.44
N TYR A 24 3.50 15.55 -4.55
CA TYR A 24 3.27 14.14 -4.87
C TYR A 24 3.86 13.21 -3.81
N LEU A 25 5.07 13.47 -3.34
CA LEU A 25 5.76 12.67 -2.33
C LEU A 25 5.00 12.71 -0.99
N ILE A 26 4.48 13.87 -0.59
CA ILE A 26 3.66 14.02 0.62
C ILE A 26 2.37 13.19 0.47
N GLY A 27 1.70 13.28 -0.67
CA GLY A 27 0.52 12.46 -0.95
C GLY A 27 0.82 10.97 -0.94
N ALA A 28 1.95 10.55 -1.51
CA ALA A 28 2.41 9.16 -1.48
C ALA A 28 2.70 8.68 -0.05
N PHE A 29 3.32 9.52 0.78
CA PHE A 29 3.56 9.22 2.19
C PHE A 29 2.25 9.00 2.95
N ILE A 30 1.25 9.87 2.79
CA ILE A 30 -0.07 9.73 3.42
C ILE A 30 -0.76 8.45 2.96
N SER A 31 -0.69 8.14 1.66
CA SER A 31 -1.28 6.92 1.10
C SER A 31 -0.59 5.66 1.62
N GLY A 32 0.74 5.66 1.66
CA GLY A 32 1.53 4.55 2.21
C GLY A 32 1.25 4.30 3.69
N PHE A 33 1.15 5.37 4.47
CA PHE A 33 0.79 5.28 5.89
C PHE A 33 -0.61 4.68 6.08
N THR A 34 -1.57 5.07 5.23
CA THR A 34 -2.91 4.49 5.23
C THR A 34 -2.88 2.99 4.94
N MET A 35 -2.06 2.56 3.98
CA MET A 35 -1.91 1.15 3.63
C MET A 35 -1.35 0.33 4.81
N CYS A 36 -0.38 0.88 5.53
CA CYS A 36 0.16 0.25 6.75
C CYS A 36 -0.91 0.09 7.82
N ILE A 37 -1.69 1.13 8.11
CA ILE A 37 -2.80 1.06 9.09
C ILE A 37 -3.82 0.01 8.65
N LEU A 38 -4.19 -0.01 7.37
CA LEU A 38 -5.16 -0.96 6.85
C LEU A 38 -4.69 -2.40 7.06
N ASN A 39 -3.44 -2.71 6.76
CA ASN A 39 -2.86 -4.03 6.99
C ASN A 39 -2.83 -4.42 8.48
N CYS A 40 -2.54 -3.46 9.37
CA CYS A 40 -2.56 -3.69 10.81
C CYS A 40 -3.96 -4.01 11.36
N VAL A 41 -5.03 -3.55 10.70
CA VAL A 41 -6.41 -3.79 11.12
C VAL A 41 -7.00 -5.03 10.44
N VAL A 42 -6.82 -5.15 9.12
CA VAL A 42 -7.48 -6.20 8.32
C VAL A 42 -6.97 -7.59 8.67
N ASN A 43 -5.67 -7.77 8.83
CA ASN A 43 -5.10 -9.09 9.11
C ASN A 43 -5.57 -9.70 10.46
N PRO A 44 -5.50 -8.98 11.59
CA PRO A 44 -6.05 -9.47 12.84
C PRO A 44 -7.56 -9.71 12.78
N MET A 45 -8.29 -8.85 12.05
CA MET A 45 -9.73 -8.95 11.91
C MET A 45 -10.14 -10.20 11.13
N LEU A 46 -9.45 -10.54 10.04
CA LEU A 46 -9.66 -11.80 9.30
C LEU A 46 -9.42 -13.02 10.19
N ASN A 47 -8.40 -12.96 11.06
CA ASN A 47 -8.13 -14.04 12.01
C ASN A 47 -9.26 -14.22 13.02
N LEU A 48 -9.78 -13.13 13.55
CA LEU A 48 -10.88 -13.14 14.51
C LEU A 48 -12.20 -13.64 13.88
N LEU A 49 -12.54 -13.16 12.69
CA LEU A 49 -13.70 -13.62 11.93
C LEU A 49 -13.65 -15.11 11.60
N GLY A 50 -12.45 -15.67 11.42
CA GLY A 50 -12.25 -17.11 11.28
C GLY A 50 -12.38 -17.91 12.57
N GLY A 51 -12.65 -17.27 13.70
CA GLY A 51 -12.72 -17.93 15.04
C GLY A 51 -11.34 -18.34 15.57
N GLY A 52 -10.27 -17.80 15.04
CA GLY A 52 -8.89 -18.15 15.38
C GLY A 52 -8.43 -19.52 14.82
N GLY A 53 -7.20 -19.89 15.08
CA GLY A 53 -6.66 -21.19 14.67
C GLY A 53 -6.56 -21.39 13.16
N ASN A 54 -6.79 -22.61 12.67
CA ASN A 54 -6.59 -22.97 11.27
C ASN A 54 -7.51 -22.20 10.30
N LYS A 55 -8.76 -21.95 10.68
CA LYS A 55 -9.71 -21.20 9.83
C LYS A 55 -9.32 -19.72 9.69
N GLY A 56 -8.88 -19.09 10.78
CA GLY A 56 -8.36 -17.73 10.76
C GLY A 56 -7.15 -17.60 9.83
N ASN A 57 -6.20 -18.54 9.93
CA ASN A 57 -5.04 -18.58 9.04
C ASN A 57 -5.43 -18.80 7.56
N GLN A 58 -6.43 -19.63 7.28
CA GLN A 58 -6.93 -19.82 5.92
C GLN A 58 -7.52 -18.51 5.35
N LEU A 59 -8.29 -17.77 6.13
CA LEU A 59 -8.85 -16.47 5.70
C LEU A 59 -7.76 -15.44 5.42
N ILE A 60 -6.70 -15.38 6.25
CA ILE A 60 -5.55 -14.51 6.02
C ILE A 60 -4.84 -14.89 4.71
N GLN A 61 -4.63 -16.18 4.46
CA GLN A 61 -3.99 -16.65 3.22
C GLN A 61 -4.84 -16.32 1.99
N ILE A 62 -6.14 -16.52 2.04
CA ILE A 62 -7.06 -16.13 0.98
C ILE A 62 -6.98 -14.61 0.74
N GLY A 63 -7.01 -13.80 1.80
CA GLY A 63 -6.80 -12.36 1.71
C GLY A 63 -5.47 -11.99 1.06
N GLY A 64 -4.39 -12.70 1.39
CA GLY A 64 -3.07 -12.54 0.78
C GLY A 64 -3.06 -12.85 -0.73
N VAL A 65 -3.76 -13.90 -1.16
CA VAL A 65 -3.92 -14.24 -2.58
C VAL A 65 -4.65 -13.12 -3.32
N PHE A 66 -5.74 -12.60 -2.77
CA PHE A 66 -6.46 -11.46 -3.36
C PHE A 66 -5.59 -10.20 -3.44
N ASN A 67 -4.81 -9.92 -2.39
CA ASN A 67 -3.89 -8.80 -2.37
C ASN A 67 -2.82 -8.92 -3.48
N SER A 68 -2.22 -10.10 -3.63
CA SER A 68 -1.22 -10.35 -4.67
C SER A 68 -1.82 -10.29 -6.08
N THR A 69 -3.02 -10.83 -6.27
CA THR A 69 -3.75 -10.75 -7.53
C THR A 69 -4.08 -9.29 -7.89
N ALA A 70 -4.52 -8.49 -6.93
CA ALA A 70 -4.77 -7.08 -7.13
C ALA A 70 -3.49 -6.32 -7.52
N ALA A 71 -2.36 -6.64 -6.89
CA ALA A 71 -1.07 -6.04 -7.24
C ALA A 71 -0.70 -6.31 -8.71
N VAL A 72 -0.82 -7.54 -9.19
CA VAL A 72 -0.57 -7.90 -10.60
C VAL A 72 -1.56 -7.16 -11.52
N ALA A 73 -2.84 -7.12 -11.17
CA ALA A 73 -3.85 -6.42 -11.96
C ALA A 73 -3.55 -4.92 -12.08
N VAL A 74 -3.07 -4.29 -11.01
CA VAL A 74 -2.66 -2.88 -11.03
C VAL A 74 -1.51 -2.64 -12.01
N TYR A 75 -0.49 -3.50 -12.04
CA TYR A 75 0.61 -3.36 -13.00
C TYR A 75 0.13 -3.46 -14.46
N ILE A 76 -0.79 -4.38 -14.75
CA ILE A 76 -1.37 -4.53 -16.10
C ILE A 76 -2.19 -3.28 -16.47
N ILE A 77 -3.03 -2.80 -15.56
CA ILE A 77 -3.86 -1.60 -15.77
C ILE A 77 -2.99 -0.36 -15.96
N MET A 78 -1.95 -0.19 -15.13
CA MET A 78 -1.03 0.93 -15.23
C MET A 78 -0.25 0.91 -16.55
N GLY A 79 0.22 -0.27 -16.97
CA GLY A 79 0.88 -0.42 -18.27
C GLY A 79 -0.03 -0.07 -19.44
N ALA A 80 -1.32 -0.43 -19.37
CA ALA A 80 -2.29 -0.10 -20.40
C ALA A 80 -2.69 1.40 -20.42
N LEU A 81 -2.73 2.04 -19.25
CA LEU A 81 -3.16 3.45 -19.13
C LEU A 81 -2.03 4.45 -19.39
N ILE A 82 -0.82 4.16 -18.93
CA ILE A 82 0.31 5.10 -18.99
C ILE A 82 1.18 4.85 -20.25
N GLY A 83 1.13 3.62 -20.82
CA GLY A 83 1.97 3.27 -21.97
C GLY A 83 3.47 3.31 -21.62
N ASP A 84 4.22 4.21 -22.25
CA ASP A 84 5.68 4.31 -22.08
C ASP A 84 6.01 5.08 -20.79
N ALA A 85 6.30 4.34 -19.70
CA ALA A 85 6.60 4.92 -18.37
C ALA A 85 7.80 5.89 -18.38
N ALA A 86 8.73 5.74 -19.35
CA ALA A 86 9.89 6.60 -19.49
C ALA A 86 9.56 8.03 -19.97
N LYS A 87 8.39 8.22 -20.58
CA LYS A 87 7.92 9.51 -21.12
C LYS A 87 6.71 10.05 -20.35
N ALA A 88 6.23 9.33 -19.33
CA ALA A 88 5.03 9.67 -18.59
C ALA A 88 5.24 10.93 -17.74
N HIS A 89 4.31 11.85 -17.86
CA HIS A 89 4.19 12.99 -16.95
C HIS A 89 3.27 12.63 -15.76
N ILE A 90 3.37 13.38 -14.66
CA ILE A 90 2.48 13.21 -13.49
C ILE A 90 1.00 13.33 -13.89
N ALA A 91 0.69 14.14 -14.90
CA ALA A 91 -0.66 14.28 -15.43
C ALA A 91 -1.21 13.00 -16.07
N ASP A 92 -0.36 12.15 -16.63
CA ASP A 92 -0.76 10.89 -17.27
C ASP A 92 -1.17 9.83 -16.23
N ALA A 93 -0.79 10.00 -14.97
CA ALA A 93 -1.24 9.18 -13.85
C ALA A 93 -2.67 9.54 -13.37
N THR A 94 -3.26 10.64 -13.83
CA THR A 94 -4.58 11.10 -13.41
C THR A 94 -5.69 10.04 -13.54
N PRO A 95 -5.85 9.32 -14.67
CA PRO A 95 -6.89 8.30 -14.80
C PRO A 95 -6.70 7.15 -13.79
N ALA A 96 -5.47 6.74 -13.53
CA ALA A 96 -5.17 5.71 -12.53
C ALA A 96 -5.50 6.17 -11.11
N LEU A 97 -5.16 7.42 -10.77
CA LEU A 97 -5.50 8.02 -9.47
C LEU A 97 -7.02 8.15 -9.28
N MET A 98 -7.75 8.47 -10.34
CA MET A 98 -9.22 8.54 -10.30
C MET A 98 -9.86 7.17 -10.08
N ILE A 99 -9.35 6.12 -10.72
CA ILE A 99 -9.79 4.74 -10.47
C ILE A 99 -9.50 4.34 -9.02
N ALA A 100 -8.30 4.62 -8.51
CA ALA A 100 -7.96 4.35 -7.12
C ALA A 100 -8.87 5.12 -6.15
N LEU A 101 -9.14 6.40 -6.43
CA LEU A 101 -10.06 7.21 -5.63
C LEU A 101 -11.47 6.61 -5.59
N ALA A 102 -11.99 6.18 -6.74
CA ALA A 102 -13.31 5.55 -6.82
C ALA A 102 -13.37 4.25 -5.99
N ILE A 103 -12.33 3.41 -6.06
CA ILE A 103 -12.24 2.18 -5.26
C ILE A 103 -12.21 2.50 -3.76
N PHE A 104 -11.45 3.52 -3.34
CA PHE A 104 -11.41 3.94 -1.94
C PHE A 104 -12.75 4.49 -1.45
N ILE A 105 -13.48 5.24 -2.28
CA ILE A 105 -14.81 5.76 -1.94
C ILE A 105 -15.81 4.60 -1.82
N ILE A 106 -15.80 3.65 -2.75
CA ILE A 106 -16.67 2.46 -2.69
C ILE A 106 -16.35 1.66 -1.42
N GLY A 107 -15.07 1.39 -1.14
CA GLY A 107 -14.64 0.71 0.07
C GLY A 107 -15.08 1.43 1.34
N PHE A 108 -14.97 2.75 1.38
CA PHE A 108 -15.44 3.57 2.51
C PHE A 108 -16.94 3.43 2.71
N ILE A 109 -17.72 3.51 1.63
CA ILE A 109 -19.19 3.37 1.68
C ILE A 109 -19.56 1.98 2.21
N VAL A 110 -18.96 0.92 1.67
CA VAL A 110 -19.22 -0.46 2.10
C VAL A 110 -18.94 -0.64 3.60
N ILE A 111 -17.77 -0.18 4.07
CA ILE A 111 -17.39 -0.29 5.48
C ILE A 111 -18.31 0.56 6.36
N PHE A 112 -18.70 1.75 5.91
CA PHE A 112 -19.60 2.64 6.66
C PHE A 112 -20.97 2.01 6.90
N PHE A 113 -21.50 1.27 5.95
CA PHE A 113 -22.80 0.58 6.08
C PHE A 113 -22.68 -0.81 6.72
N THR A 114 -21.48 -1.36 6.86
CA THR A 114 -21.26 -2.67 7.48
C THR A 114 -21.13 -2.50 8.98
N LYS A 115 -22.03 -3.14 9.74
CA LYS A 115 -21.92 -3.19 11.19
C LYS A 115 -20.81 -4.18 11.56
N ILE A 116 -19.67 -3.65 11.93
CA ILE A 116 -18.52 -4.44 12.38
C ILE A 116 -18.61 -4.56 13.90
N GLU A 117 -18.73 -5.78 14.40
CA GLU A 117 -18.62 -6.04 15.85
C GLU A 117 -17.16 -5.91 16.25
N GLU A 118 -16.87 -4.95 17.11
CA GLU A 118 -15.52 -4.78 17.64
C GLU A 118 -15.23 -5.94 18.61
N PRO A 119 -14.14 -6.69 18.41
CA PRO A 119 -13.72 -7.70 19.37
C PRO A 119 -13.35 -7.01 20.69
N GLU A 120 -13.66 -7.66 21.81
CA GLU A 120 -13.25 -7.19 23.12
C GLU A 120 -11.73 -6.98 23.15
N GLN A 121 -11.32 -5.73 23.19
CA GLN A 121 -9.91 -5.36 23.25
C GLN A 121 -9.48 -5.30 24.71
N ALA A 122 -8.43 -6.04 25.04
CA ALA A 122 -7.75 -5.83 26.31
C ALA A 122 -7.22 -4.39 26.38
N PRO A 123 -7.26 -3.74 27.54
CA PRO A 123 -6.78 -2.37 27.67
C PRO A 123 -5.32 -2.28 27.17
N VAL A 124 -5.07 -1.30 26.30
CA VAL A 124 -3.72 -1.09 25.74
C VAL A 124 -2.80 -0.61 26.87
N ASP A 125 -1.97 -1.51 27.34
CA ASP A 125 -0.95 -1.19 28.32
C ASP A 125 0.35 -0.76 27.62
N THR A 126 0.63 0.53 27.64
CA THR A 126 1.84 1.10 27.01
C THR A 126 3.13 0.61 27.69
N THR A 127 3.04 0.04 28.89
CA THR A 127 4.19 -0.57 29.57
C THR A 127 4.66 -1.83 28.84
N LEU A 128 3.75 -2.56 28.17
CA LEU A 128 4.07 -3.74 27.37
C LEU A 128 4.94 -3.38 26.17
N ILE A 129 4.68 -2.24 25.52
CA ILE A 129 5.46 -1.76 24.37
C ILE A 129 6.89 -1.45 24.82
N LYS A 130 7.05 -0.73 25.93
CA LYS A 130 8.37 -0.45 26.51
C LYS A 130 9.09 -1.72 26.94
N GLY A 131 8.36 -2.69 27.48
CA GLY A 131 8.87 -4.01 27.82
C GLY A 131 9.38 -4.79 26.61
N ALA A 132 8.61 -4.80 25.53
CA ALA A 132 8.98 -5.46 24.27
C ALA A 132 10.25 -4.84 23.63
N MET A 133 10.36 -3.51 23.64
CA MET A 133 11.53 -2.80 23.11
C MET A 133 12.84 -3.12 23.86
N LYS A 134 12.76 -3.64 25.09
CA LYS A 134 13.93 -4.08 25.86
C LYS A 134 14.57 -5.34 25.28
N TYR A 135 13.81 -6.15 24.54
CA TYR A 135 14.33 -7.35 23.93
C TYR A 135 15.02 -7.04 22.60
N ARG A 136 16.33 -7.24 22.54
CA ARG A 136 17.13 -6.96 21.33
C ARG A 136 16.61 -7.69 20.08
N HIS A 137 16.06 -8.91 20.25
CA HIS A 137 15.50 -9.67 19.14
C HIS A 137 14.26 -9.02 18.55
N PHE A 138 13.45 -8.38 19.38
CA PHE A 138 12.28 -7.62 18.91
C PHE A 138 12.70 -6.42 18.07
N VAL A 139 13.66 -5.64 18.54
CA VAL A 139 14.18 -4.48 17.82
C VAL A 139 14.88 -4.89 16.51
N LEU A 140 15.70 -5.95 16.54
CA LEU A 140 16.33 -6.49 15.35
C LEU A 140 15.29 -7.03 14.35
N GLY A 141 14.20 -7.64 14.83
CA GLY A 141 13.09 -8.08 13.98
C GLY A 141 12.40 -6.91 13.27
N ILE A 142 12.16 -5.80 13.97
CA ILE A 142 11.59 -4.59 13.34
C ILE A 142 12.52 -4.07 12.23
N ILE A 143 13.83 -3.98 12.51
CA ILE A 143 14.80 -3.53 11.52
C ILE A 143 14.86 -4.48 10.33
N ALA A 144 14.86 -5.79 10.57
CA ALA A 144 14.90 -6.79 9.51
C ALA A 144 13.66 -6.71 8.60
N ILE A 145 12.47 -6.55 9.17
CA ILE A 145 11.22 -6.38 8.40
C ILE A 145 11.26 -5.07 7.61
N PHE A 146 11.75 -3.99 8.21
CA PHE A 146 11.89 -2.71 7.52
C PHE A 146 12.79 -2.81 6.29
N LEU A 147 13.95 -3.44 6.43
CA LEU A 147 14.90 -3.67 5.33
C LEU A 147 14.32 -4.61 4.28
N TYR A 148 13.65 -5.68 4.70
CA TYR A 148 12.97 -6.62 3.80
C TYR A 148 11.91 -5.92 2.94
N MET A 149 11.04 -5.12 3.55
CA MET A 149 10.02 -4.36 2.83
C MET A 149 10.64 -3.35 1.85
N GLY A 150 11.76 -2.73 2.22
CA GLY A 150 12.50 -1.85 1.32
C GLY A 150 13.01 -2.57 0.07
N VAL A 151 13.53 -3.78 0.22
CA VAL A 151 14.00 -4.61 -0.89
C VAL A 151 12.81 -5.13 -1.73
N GLU A 152 11.76 -5.61 -1.08
CA GLU A 152 10.57 -6.15 -1.76
C GLU A 152 9.88 -5.12 -2.66
N VAL A 153 9.73 -3.88 -2.19
CA VAL A 153 9.14 -2.80 -2.98
C VAL A 153 10.14 -2.21 -3.98
N GLY A 154 11.40 -2.10 -3.61
CA GLY A 154 12.45 -1.52 -4.45
C GLY A 154 12.83 -2.39 -5.64
N THR A 155 12.90 -3.70 -5.46
CA THR A 155 13.36 -4.64 -6.50
C THR A 155 12.50 -4.60 -7.78
N PRO A 156 11.16 -4.67 -7.72
CA PRO A 156 10.34 -4.54 -8.91
C PRO A 156 10.55 -3.19 -9.62
N THR A 157 10.62 -2.10 -8.85
CA THR A 157 10.80 -0.75 -9.41
C THR A 157 12.10 -0.64 -10.20
N VAL A 158 13.21 -1.14 -9.64
CA VAL A 158 14.51 -1.14 -10.31
C VAL A 158 14.54 -2.09 -11.51
N SER A 159 13.95 -3.28 -11.38
CA SER A 159 13.89 -4.25 -12.48
C SER A 159 13.12 -3.70 -13.67
N TYR A 160 12.01 -3.01 -13.46
CA TYR A 160 11.26 -2.38 -14.55
C TYR A 160 12.05 -1.30 -15.26
N THR A 161 12.80 -0.47 -14.56
CA THR A 161 13.63 0.57 -15.17
C THR A 161 14.79 0.00 -15.97
N HIS A 162 15.31 -1.17 -15.60
CA HIS A 162 16.40 -1.83 -16.34
C HIS A 162 15.90 -2.74 -17.47
N LEU A 163 14.73 -3.36 -17.35
CA LEU A 163 14.14 -4.21 -18.40
C LEU A 163 13.53 -3.42 -19.54
N THR A 164 13.19 -2.15 -19.33
CA THR A 164 12.70 -1.24 -20.39
C THR A 164 13.81 -0.47 -21.09
N LEU A 165 15.09 -0.74 -20.76
CA LEU A 165 16.18 -0.27 -21.62
C LEU A 165 16.04 -0.96 -22.98
N PRO A 166 15.82 -0.21 -24.07
CA PRO A 166 15.78 -0.80 -25.38
C PRO A 166 17.12 -1.49 -25.61
N THR A 167 17.09 -2.77 -25.84
CA THR A 167 18.19 -3.45 -26.52
C THR A 167 18.25 -2.86 -27.92
N THR A 168 18.91 -1.71 -28.06
CA THR A 168 19.32 -1.25 -29.37
C THR A 168 20.26 -2.31 -29.90
N PRO A 169 19.92 -3.01 -31.00
CA PRO A 169 20.90 -3.85 -31.65
C PRO A 169 21.98 -2.91 -32.13
N TYR A 170 23.18 -3.08 -31.62
CA TYR A 170 24.37 -2.48 -32.20
C TYR A 170 24.53 -3.11 -33.60
N VAL A 171 24.22 -2.33 -34.62
CA VAL A 171 24.64 -2.57 -35.99
C VAL A 171 25.90 -1.79 -36.21
#